data_8a5cbb768ecdc84c0e11904d4bc88ac0
#
_entry.id   8a5cbb768ecdc84c0e11904d4bc88ac0
#
_cell.length_a   1.000
_cell.length_b   1.000
_cell.length_c   1.000
_cell.angle_alpha   90.00
_cell.angle_beta   90.00
_cell.angle_gamma   90.00
#
_symmetry.space_group_name_H-M   'P 1'
#
loop_
_entity.id
_entity.type
_entity.pdbx_description
1 polymer ?
#
loop_
_entity_poly.entity_id
_entity_poly.type
_entity_poly.pdbx_seq_one_letter_code
_entity_poly.pdbx_strand_id
1 'polypeptide(L)'
;MTEDFLDIHAHFVYGVDDGARSEEQMRAMLDAASENGVTTLFATSHAAPGLERFPQETYARHLESARDYCRAKGYELTLYPGAELLYNPMLRDAARESGLPTLADTDWVLMEYLPQTSAKELETGLEQVAGCGYSILVAHVERYRCLEQRGLLEKLKARYPIACQMNCSTVLEPGGFWQKRRVERWLRKGVIDVIASDTHNTTSRPVKLREAYEKLKADFGEETADRLTGRAGPWKAFRETL
;
A
#
# COMPACT_ATOMS: atom_id res chain seq x y z
N MET A 1 2.94 25.17 5.15
CA MET A 1 2.33 24.45 4.02
C MET A 1 1.68 23.22 4.61
N THR A 2 0.40 23.02 4.37
CA THR A 2 -0.29 21.80 4.78
C THR A 2 0.42 20.62 4.11
N GLU A 3 0.80 19.62 4.91
CA GLU A 3 1.31 18.38 4.39
C GLU A 3 0.20 17.71 3.61
N ASP A 4 0.53 17.09 2.48
CA ASP A 4 -0.44 16.54 1.52
C ASP A 4 0.05 15.16 1.09
N PHE A 5 -0.01 14.21 2.02
CA PHE A 5 0.49 12.86 1.80
C PHE A 5 -0.60 11.93 1.25
N LEU A 6 -0.17 11.04 0.37
CA LEU A 6 -0.90 9.86 -0.07
C LEU A 6 -0.51 8.66 0.78
N ASP A 7 -1.47 8.01 1.42
CA ASP A 7 -1.29 6.69 2.01
C ASP A 7 -2.12 5.64 1.25
N ILE A 8 -1.43 4.87 0.44
CA ILE A 8 -2.07 3.93 -0.51
C ILE A 8 -2.29 2.54 0.09
N HIS A 9 -1.95 2.33 1.36
CA HIS A 9 -2.02 1.02 2.01
C HIS A 9 -2.35 1.17 3.50
N ALA A 10 -3.61 0.90 3.88
CA ALA A 10 -4.07 1.02 5.26
C ALA A 10 -5.29 0.13 5.58
N HIS A 11 -5.34 -0.47 6.78
CA HIS A 11 -6.36 -1.41 7.26
C HIS A 11 -7.24 -0.78 8.33
N PHE A 12 -7.87 0.35 7.99
CA PHE A 12 -8.70 1.09 8.95
C PHE A 12 -10.19 0.71 8.93
N VAL A 13 -10.68 0.00 7.92
CA VAL A 13 -12.09 -0.42 7.87
C VAL A 13 -12.30 -1.54 8.90
N TYR A 14 -13.11 -1.25 9.93
CA TYR A 14 -13.20 -2.13 11.08
C TYR A 14 -13.97 -3.43 10.82
N GLY A 15 -13.52 -4.51 11.46
CA GLY A 15 -14.23 -5.80 11.50
C GLY A 15 -14.26 -6.56 10.19
N VAL A 16 -13.32 -6.29 9.26
CA VAL A 16 -13.22 -6.98 7.97
C VAL A 16 -11.94 -7.78 7.80
N ASP A 17 -10.89 -7.41 8.52
CA ASP A 17 -9.57 -8.07 8.54
C ASP A 17 -8.89 -7.94 9.91
N ASP A 18 -7.55 -8.07 9.99
CA ASP A 18 -6.77 -7.93 11.22
C ASP A 18 -6.38 -6.48 11.57
N GLY A 19 -6.89 -5.50 10.80
CA GLY A 19 -6.74 -4.07 11.08
C GLY A 19 -7.64 -3.58 12.22
N ALA A 20 -8.40 -2.52 12.00
CA ALA A 20 -9.31 -1.97 13.02
C ALA A 20 -10.37 -3.00 13.44
N ARG A 21 -10.49 -3.24 14.74
CA ARG A 21 -11.44 -4.22 15.30
C ARG A 21 -12.80 -3.61 15.66
N SER A 22 -12.85 -2.30 15.83
CA SER A 22 -14.06 -1.57 16.20
C SER A 22 -14.10 -0.20 15.54
N GLU A 23 -15.28 0.42 15.54
CA GLU A 23 -15.48 1.76 15.03
C GLU A 23 -14.60 2.79 15.77
N GLU A 24 -14.40 2.62 17.08
CA GLU A 24 -13.53 3.50 17.88
C GLU A 24 -12.06 3.40 17.43
N GLN A 25 -11.58 2.19 17.12
CA GLN A 25 -10.24 2.01 16.57
C GLN A 25 -10.11 2.62 15.18
N MET A 26 -11.10 2.44 14.30
CA MET A 26 -11.15 3.07 12.99
C MET A 26 -11.04 4.61 13.13
N ARG A 27 -11.87 5.21 14.00
CA ARG A 27 -11.85 6.65 14.25
C ARG A 27 -10.48 7.12 14.75
N ALA A 28 -9.88 6.42 15.70
CA ALA A 28 -8.55 6.75 16.20
C ALA A 28 -7.46 6.63 15.12
N MET A 29 -7.58 5.67 14.18
CA MET A 29 -6.65 5.55 13.05
C MET A 29 -6.85 6.69 12.05
N LEU A 30 -8.07 7.13 11.79
CA LEU A 30 -8.36 8.28 10.91
C LEU A 30 -7.87 9.60 11.55
N ASP A 31 -8.04 9.78 12.86
CA ASP A 31 -7.46 10.90 13.60
C ASP A 31 -5.95 10.93 13.43
N ALA A 32 -5.27 9.79 13.65
CA ALA A 32 -3.83 9.67 13.49
C ALA A 32 -3.37 9.91 12.04
N ALA A 33 -4.13 9.48 11.03
CA ALA A 33 -3.82 9.75 9.62
C ALA A 33 -3.89 11.26 9.32
N SER A 34 -4.97 11.93 9.75
CA SER A 34 -5.12 13.39 9.61
C SER A 34 -3.99 14.15 10.32
N GLU A 35 -3.65 13.78 11.56
CA GLU A 35 -2.55 14.37 12.32
C GLU A 35 -1.19 14.15 11.65
N ASN A 36 -1.00 13.05 10.92
CA ASN A 36 0.20 12.77 10.13
C ASN A 36 0.25 13.52 8.79
N GLY A 37 -0.78 14.33 8.44
CA GLY A 37 -0.82 15.08 7.20
C GLY A 37 -1.25 14.26 5.98
N VAL A 38 -1.87 13.11 6.19
CA VAL A 38 -2.48 12.33 5.11
C VAL A 38 -3.76 13.03 4.65
N THR A 39 -3.87 13.26 3.34
CA THR A 39 -5.05 13.86 2.70
C THR A 39 -5.76 12.88 1.77
N THR A 40 -5.06 11.83 1.37
CA THR A 40 -5.60 10.74 0.54
C THR A 40 -5.24 9.41 1.17
N LEU A 41 -6.24 8.60 1.53
CA LEU A 41 -6.07 7.33 2.22
C LEU A 41 -6.87 6.23 1.52
N PHE A 42 -6.21 5.11 1.22
CA PHE A 42 -6.83 3.94 0.63
C PHE A 42 -7.18 2.89 1.69
N ALA A 43 -8.41 2.40 1.64
CA ALA A 43 -8.91 1.31 2.47
C ALA A 43 -8.54 -0.03 1.80
N THR A 44 -7.44 -0.63 2.22
CA THR A 44 -6.88 -1.82 1.56
C THR A 44 -6.94 -3.06 2.44
N SER A 45 -8.13 -3.34 2.98
CA SER A 45 -8.35 -4.56 3.76
C SER A 45 -7.95 -5.81 2.99
N HIS A 46 -7.43 -6.83 3.70
CA HIS A 46 -7.02 -8.09 3.11
C HIS A 46 -8.14 -8.78 2.33
N ALA A 47 -7.81 -9.29 1.16
CA ALA A 47 -8.69 -10.09 0.33
C ALA A 47 -7.92 -11.23 -0.34
N ALA A 48 -8.56 -12.40 -0.44
CA ALA A 48 -7.99 -13.58 -1.10
C ALA A 48 -8.96 -14.12 -2.16
N PRO A 49 -9.15 -13.41 -3.31
CA PRO A 49 -10.10 -13.79 -4.35
C PRO A 49 -9.85 -15.23 -4.84
N GLY A 50 -10.93 -16.00 -4.96
CA GLY A 50 -10.89 -17.42 -5.32
C GLY A 50 -10.68 -18.37 -4.12
N LEU A 51 -10.17 -17.91 -2.98
CA LEU A 51 -10.02 -18.70 -1.75
C LEU A 51 -11.07 -18.36 -0.70
N GLU A 52 -11.31 -17.07 -0.48
CA GLU A 52 -12.21 -16.58 0.56
C GLU A 52 -13.16 -15.54 0.00
N ARG A 53 -14.37 -15.50 0.59
CA ARG A 53 -15.35 -14.47 0.25
C ARG A 53 -15.02 -13.18 1.02
N PHE A 54 -14.68 -12.13 0.29
CA PHE A 54 -14.53 -10.82 0.88
C PHE A 54 -15.86 -10.28 1.42
N PRO A 55 -15.91 -9.71 2.64
CA PRO A 55 -17.15 -9.23 3.28
C PRO A 55 -17.59 -7.88 2.70
N GLN A 56 -17.88 -7.83 1.40
CA GLN A 56 -18.10 -6.63 0.59
C GLN A 56 -19.15 -5.66 1.19
N GLU A 57 -20.28 -6.20 1.66
CA GLU A 57 -21.35 -5.36 2.24
C GLU A 57 -20.93 -4.69 3.55
N THR A 58 -20.22 -5.43 4.40
CA THR A 58 -19.69 -4.90 5.66
C THR A 58 -18.60 -3.88 5.39
N TYR A 59 -17.68 -4.18 4.47
CA TYR A 59 -16.63 -3.27 4.05
C TYR A 59 -17.21 -1.96 3.52
N ALA A 60 -18.14 -2.00 2.57
CA ALA A 60 -18.74 -0.82 1.98
C ALA A 60 -19.46 0.05 3.02
N ARG A 61 -20.25 -0.56 3.92
CA ARG A 61 -20.96 0.14 4.99
C ARG A 61 -19.99 0.81 5.98
N HIS A 62 -18.90 0.12 6.37
CA HIS A 62 -17.95 0.66 7.33
C HIS A 62 -17.02 1.70 6.71
N LEU A 63 -16.70 1.58 5.43
CA LEU A 63 -16.00 2.64 4.70
C LEU A 63 -16.85 3.93 4.61
N GLU A 64 -18.16 3.81 4.40
CA GLU A 64 -19.04 4.99 4.41
C GLU A 64 -19.13 5.60 5.81
N SER A 65 -19.20 4.79 6.88
CA SER A 65 -19.09 5.28 8.26
C SER A 65 -17.79 6.05 8.50
N ALA A 66 -16.66 5.59 7.95
CA ALA A 66 -15.39 6.30 8.01
C ALA A 66 -15.43 7.65 7.29
N ARG A 67 -16.06 7.71 6.10
CA ARG A 67 -16.27 8.97 5.37
C ARG A 67 -17.14 9.95 6.13
N ASP A 68 -18.24 9.47 6.73
CA ASP A 68 -19.11 10.29 7.58
C ASP A 68 -18.36 10.87 8.77
N TYR A 69 -17.51 10.06 9.40
CA TYR A 69 -16.68 10.52 10.51
C TYR A 69 -15.70 11.62 10.08
N CYS A 70 -14.99 11.45 8.98
CA CYS A 70 -14.08 12.47 8.47
C CYS A 70 -14.80 13.75 8.10
N ARG A 71 -15.98 13.68 7.48
CA ARG A 71 -16.84 14.85 7.19
C ARG A 71 -17.27 15.56 8.46
N ALA A 72 -17.73 14.83 9.46
CA ALA A 72 -18.16 15.40 10.74
C ALA A 72 -17.03 16.10 11.50
N LYS A 73 -15.80 15.61 11.35
CA LYS A 73 -14.59 16.22 11.95
C LYS A 73 -14.04 17.39 11.14
N GLY A 74 -14.47 17.56 9.89
CA GLY A 74 -13.91 18.57 8.98
C GLY A 74 -12.48 18.26 8.55
N TYR A 75 -12.12 16.97 8.46
CA TYR A 75 -10.80 16.55 7.98
C TYR A 75 -10.67 16.71 6.47
N GLU A 76 -9.53 17.25 6.02
CA GLU A 76 -9.13 17.24 4.62
C GLU A 76 -8.58 15.85 4.24
N LEU A 77 -9.39 14.81 4.43
CA LEU A 77 -9.01 13.41 4.24
C LEU A 77 -10.02 12.72 3.33
N THR A 78 -9.60 12.42 2.10
CA THR A 78 -10.41 11.66 1.13
C THR A 78 -10.11 10.19 1.26
N LEU A 79 -11.17 9.36 1.39
CA LEU A 79 -11.06 7.91 1.56
C LEU A 79 -11.49 7.20 0.28
N TYR A 80 -10.59 6.40 -0.28
CA TYR A 80 -10.82 5.60 -1.48
C TYR A 80 -10.91 4.11 -1.14
N PRO A 81 -11.76 3.35 -1.88
CA PRO A 81 -11.83 1.90 -1.75
C PRO A 81 -10.60 1.23 -2.37
N GLY A 82 -10.29 0.03 -1.90
CA GLY A 82 -9.27 -0.84 -2.43
C GLY A 82 -9.26 -2.17 -1.70
N ALA A 83 -8.29 -3.02 -1.98
CA ALA A 83 -8.01 -4.22 -1.22
C ALA A 83 -6.53 -4.60 -1.37
N GLU A 84 -5.94 -5.19 -0.33
CA GLU A 84 -4.66 -5.88 -0.42
C GLU A 84 -4.92 -7.34 -0.80
N LEU A 85 -4.53 -7.71 -2.02
CA LEU A 85 -4.83 -9.01 -2.60
C LEU A 85 -3.71 -10.00 -2.29
N LEU A 86 -3.99 -11.01 -1.47
CA LEU A 86 -3.05 -12.12 -1.26
C LEU A 86 -2.96 -12.95 -2.54
N TYR A 87 -1.75 -13.00 -3.13
CA TYR A 87 -1.51 -13.88 -4.28
C TYR A 87 -1.75 -15.34 -3.90
N ASN A 88 -2.54 -15.99 -4.71
CA ASN A 88 -2.82 -17.42 -4.63
C ASN A 88 -3.07 -17.98 -6.05
N PRO A 89 -2.97 -19.30 -6.27
CA PRO A 89 -3.14 -19.90 -7.60
C PRO A 89 -4.50 -19.64 -8.27
N MET A 90 -5.55 -19.32 -7.50
CA MET A 90 -6.91 -19.06 -8.02
C MET A 90 -7.10 -17.60 -8.46
N LEU A 91 -6.17 -16.71 -8.11
CA LEU A 91 -6.31 -15.26 -8.35
C LEU A 91 -6.52 -14.91 -9.83
N ARG A 92 -5.82 -15.64 -10.73
CA ARG A 92 -5.98 -15.46 -12.18
C ARG A 92 -7.40 -15.79 -12.66
N ASP A 93 -7.97 -16.89 -12.17
CA ASP A 93 -9.30 -17.31 -12.58
C ASP A 93 -10.35 -16.35 -12.00
N ALA A 94 -10.21 -15.94 -10.73
CA ALA A 94 -11.03 -14.90 -10.13
C ALA A 94 -10.98 -13.58 -10.92
N ALA A 95 -9.77 -13.16 -11.38
CA ALA A 95 -9.59 -11.98 -12.22
C ALA A 95 -10.39 -12.03 -13.53
N ARG A 96 -10.52 -13.23 -14.13
CA ARG A 96 -11.23 -13.42 -15.40
C ARG A 96 -12.74 -13.58 -15.25
N GLU A 97 -13.19 -14.19 -14.16
CA GLU A 97 -14.59 -14.52 -13.93
C GLU A 97 -15.38 -13.35 -13.33
N SER A 98 -14.79 -12.65 -12.37
CA SER A 98 -15.48 -11.61 -11.59
C SER A 98 -14.75 -10.27 -11.49
N GLY A 99 -13.51 -10.20 -11.98
CA GLY A 99 -12.64 -9.07 -11.77
C GLY A 99 -12.00 -9.09 -10.38
N LEU A 100 -10.96 -8.27 -10.20
CA LEU A 100 -10.29 -8.09 -8.91
C LEU A 100 -10.71 -6.75 -8.28
N PRO A 101 -10.78 -6.66 -6.94
CA PRO A 101 -10.84 -5.38 -6.26
C PRO A 101 -9.64 -4.52 -6.63
N THR A 102 -9.89 -3.31 -7.12
CA THR A 102 -8.85 -2.38 -7.56
C THR A 102 -8.75 -1.17 -6.65
N LEU A 103 -7.67 -0.41 -6.75
CA LEU A 103 -7.51 0.87 -6.05
C LEU A 103 -8.39 1.91 -6.71
N ALA A 104 -9.44 2.38 -6.00
CA ALA A 104 -10.39 3.40 -6.46
C ALA A 104 -11.00 3.13 -7.84
N ASP A 105 -11.38 1.88 -8.12
CA ASP A 105 -11.99 1.44 -9.39
C ASP A 105 -11.12 1.71 -10.65
N THR A 106 -9.81 1.88 -10.49
CA THR A 106 -8.83 1.99 -11.58
C THR A 106 -8.39 0.61 -12.09
N ASP A 107 -7.34 0.54 -12.90
CA ASP A 107 -6.69 -0.71 -13.31
C ASP A 107 -5.62 -1.20 -12.33
N TRP A 108 -5.33 -0.45 -11.27
CA TRP A 108 -4.32 -0.78 -10.27
C TRP A 108 -4.86 -1.73 -9.21
N VAL A 109 -4.12 -2.80 -8.94
CA VAL A 109 -4.33 -3.70 -7.80
C VAL A 109 -3.16 -3.61 -6.84
N LEU A 110 -3.41 -3.61 -5.53
CA LEU A 110 -2.39 -3.80 -4.51
C LEU A 110 -2.26 -5.29 -4.23
N MET A 111 -1.11 -5.88 -4.49
CA MET A 111 -0.90 -7.32 -4.38
C MET A 111 0.23 -7.66 -3.41
N GLU A 112 -0.08 -8.53 -2.45
CA GLU A 112 0.87 -9.08 -1.50
C GLU A 112 1.19 -10.55 -1.76
N TYR A 113 2.33 -10.99 -1.22
CA TYR A 113 2.78 -12.38 -1.18
C TYR A 113 3.20 -12.76 0.23
N LEU A 114 3.28 -14.06 0.49
CA LEU A 114 3.87 -14.53 1.74
C LEU A 114 5.38 -14.20 1.78
N PRO A 115 5.96 -13.88 2.95
CA PRO A 115 7.37 -13.50 3.06
C PRO A 115 8.37 -14.53 2.52
N GLN A 116 8.01 -15.82 2.53
CA GLN A 116 8.82 -16.94 2.05
C GLN A 116 8.57 -17.29 0.59
N THR A 117 7.74 -16.53 -0.15
CA THR A 117 7.46 -16.81 -1.57
C THR A 117 8.75 -16.94 -2.38
N SER A 118 8.78 -17.86 -3.31
CA SER A 118 9.92 -18.04 -4.21
C SER A 118 9.92 -16.96 -5.30
N ALA A 119 11.11 -16.70 -5.89
CA ALA A 119 11.21 -15.79 -7.04
C ALA A 119 10.33 -16.22 -8.22
N LYS A 120 10.22 -17.54 -8.45
CA LYS A 120 9.37 -18.09 -9.51
C LYS A 120 7.90 -17.88 -9.24
N GLU A 121 7.44 -18.08 -8.01
CA GLU A 121 6.04 -17.88 -7.62
C GLU A 121 5.65 -16.41 -7.71
N LEU A 122 6.54 -15.51 -7.23
CA LEU A 122 6.35 -14.07 -7.34
C LEU A 122 6.23 -13.65 -8.81
N GLU A 123 7.14 -14.09 -9.68
CA GLU A 123 7.11 -13.80 -11.12
C GLU A 123 5.86 -14.38 -11.78
N THR A 124 5.44 -15.61 -11.42
CA THR A 124 4.22 -16.23 -11.95
C THR A 124 2.98 -15.41 -11.61
N GLY A 125 2.87 -14.91 -10.38
CA GLY A 125 1.74 -14.06 -9.97
C GLY A 125 1.70 -12.74 -10.73
N LEU A 126 2.84 -12.09 -10.89
CA LEU A 126 2.95 -10.85 -11.69
C LEU A 126 2.53 -11.08 -13.15
N GLU A 127 3.01 -12.16 -13.78
CA GLU A 127 2.66 -12.51 -15.16
C GLU A 127 1.17 -12.79 -15.31
N GLN A 128 0.58 -13.53 -14.39
CA GLN A 128 -0.84 -13.90 -14.42
C GLN A 128 -1.77 -12.70 -14.29
N VAL A 129 -1.49 -11.82 -13.32
CA VAL A 129 -2.35 -10.66 -13.04
C VAL A 129 -2.16 -9.58 -14.09
N ALA A 130 -0.92 -9.28 -14.50
CA ALA A 130 -0.66 -8.36 -15.61
C ALA A 130 -1.25 -8.88 -16.93
N GLY A 131 -1.23 -10.20 -17.17
CA GLY A 131 -1.86 -10.84 -18.33
C GLY A 131 -3.39 -10.76 -18.35
N CYS A 132 -4.02 -10.36 -17.24
CA CYS A 132 -5.45 -10.03 -17.16
C CYS A 132 -5.73 -8.53 -17.36
N GLY A 133 -4.72 -7.71 -17.64
CA GLY A 133 -4.87 -6.28 -17.94
C GLY A 133 -4.72 -5.35 -16.73
N TYR A 134 -4.28 -5.85 -15.58
CA TYR A 134 -4.07 -5.03 -14.38
C TYR A 134 -2.66 -4.47 -14.31
N SER A 135 -2.54 -3.25 -13.82
CA SER A 135 -1.32 -2.66 -13.28
C SER A 135 -1.16 -3.09 -11.82
N ILE A 136 0.05 -3.44 -11.38
CA ILE A 136 0.26 -4.05 -10.07
C ILE A 136 1.12 -3.16 -9.19
N LEU A 137 0.58 -2.75 -8.04
CA LEU A 137 1.37 -2.24 -6.92
C LEU A 137 1.73 -3.42 -6.02
N VAL A 138 3.01 -3.78 -6.01
CA VAL A 138 3.52 -4.86 -5.13
C VAL A 138 3.69 -4.29 -3.73
N ALA A 139 2.91 -4.80 -2.78
CA ALA A 139 2.92 -4.36 -1.39
C ALA A 139 4.25 -4.72 -0.70
N HIS A 140 4.71 -3.86 0.20
CA HIS A 140 5.84 -4.05 1.13
C HIS A 140 6.94 -5.00 0.62
N VAL A 141 7.52 -4.66 -0.56
CA VAL A 141 8.52 -5.49 -1.27
C VAL A 141 9.72 -5.88 -0.41
N GLU A 142 10.01 -5.14 0.62
CA GLU A 142 11.11 -5.41 1.55
C GLU A 142 10.91 -6.64 2.42
N ARG A 143 9.67 -7.17 2.53
CA ARG A 143 9.33 -8.38 3.31
C ARG A 143 9.66 -9.68 2.57
N TYR A 144 9.81 -9.67 1.24
CA TYR A 144 9.98 -10.90 0.46
C TYR A 144 11.45 -11.33 0.40
N ARG A 145 11.74 -12.52 0.96
CA ARG A 145 13.10 -13.08 1.00
C ARG A 145 13.71 -13.28 -0.38
N CYS A 146 12.92 -13.67 -1.37
CA CYS A 146 13.43 -13.84 -2.75
C CYS A 146 14.01 -12.54 -3.33
N LEU A 147 13.53 -11.36 -2.90
CA LEU A 147 14.04 -10.06 -3.33
C LEU A 147 15.36 -9.65 -2.66
N GLU A 148 15.91 -10.47 -1.76
CA GLU A 148 17.29 -10.34 -1.30
C GLU A 148 18.28 -10.60 -2.41
N GLN A 149 17.87 -11.38 -3.42
CA GLN A 149 18.67 -11.58 -4.64
C GLN A 149 18.87 -10.24 -5.35
N ARG A 150 20.14 -9.84 -5.47
CA ARG A 150 20.51 -8.54 -6.05
C ARG A 150 20.05 -8.41 -7.50
N GLY A 151 19.31 -7.36 -7.81
CA GLY A 151 18.86 -7.03 -9.17
C GLY A 151 17.57 -7.75 -9.59
N LEU A 152 16.99 -8.62 -8.76
CA LEU A 152 15.75 -9.31 -9.11
C LEU A 152 14.58 -8.32 -9.23
N LEU A 153 14.40 -7.44 -8.26
CA LEU A 153 13.29 -6.46 -8.28
C LEU A 153 13.39 -5.53 -9.51
N GLU A 154 14.61 -5.05 -9.82
CA GLU A 154 14.84 -4.22 -11.00
C GLU A 154 14.50 -4.96 -12.32
N LYS A 155 14.80 -6.27 -12.41
CA LYS A 155 14.44 -7.10 -13.57
C LYS A 155 12.93 -7.27 -13.71
N LEU A 156 12.23 -7.49 -12.61
CA LEU A 156 10.78 -7.64 -12.59
C LEU A 156 10.09 -6.34 -13.02
N LYS A 157 10.54 -5.18 -12.51
CA LYS A 157 10.05 -3.87 -12.95
C LYS A 157 10.28 -3.59 -14.44
N ALA A 158 11.38 -4.07 -15.00
CA ALA A 158 11.66 -3.89 -16.43
C ALA A 158 10.79 -4.79 -17.32
N ARG A 159 10.19 -5.85 -16.77
CA ARG A 159 9.43 -6.86 -17.54
C ARG A 159 7.93 -6.71 -17.40
N TYR A 160 7.43 -6.27 -16.25
CA TYR A 160 6.02 -6.21 -15.93
C TYR A 160 5.56 -4.78 -15.60
N PRO A 161 4.29 -4.43 -15.81
CA PRO A 161 3.71 -3.14 -15.42
C PRO A 161 3.51 -3.09 -13.89
N ILE A 162 4.61 -3.03 -13.14
CA ILE A 162 4.58 -3.03 -11.68
C ILE A 162 5.18 -1.75 -11.09
N ALA A 163 4.58 -1.33 -9.98
CA ALA A 163 5.15 -0.39 -9.03
C ALA A 163 5.46 -1.11 -7.70
N CYS A 164 6.36 -0.57 -6.91
CA CYS A 164 6.84 -1.15 -5.67
C CYS A 164 6.51 -0.23 -4.49
N GLN A 165 5.73 -0.73 -3.54
CA GLN A 165 5.46 -0.05 -2.28
C GLN A 165 6.40 -0.59 -1.21
N MET A 166 6.88 0.30 -0.33
CA MET A 166 7.65 -0.02 0.87
C MET A 166 6.97 0.59 2.09
N ASN A 167 7.05 -0.09 3.23
CA ASN A 167 6.44 0.41 4.47
C ASN A 167 7.25 1.56 5.09
N CYS A 168 6.54 2.55 5.65
CA CYS A 168 7.11 3.65 6.43
C CYS A 168 7.99 3.14 7.57
N SER A 169 7.56 2.09 8.27
CA SER A 169 8.32 1.47 9.35
C SER A 169 9.70 0.98 8.90
N THR A 170 9.80 0.45 7.68
CA THR A 170 11.09 0.01 7.12
C THR A 170 12.00 1.16 6.73
N VAL A 171 11.44 2.29 6.30
CA VAL A 171 12.22 3.52 6.08
C VAL A 171 12.83 4.02 7.39
N LEU A 172 12.04 3.99 8.46
CA LEU A 172 12.45 4.45 9.79
C LEU A 172 13.43 3.46 10.45
N GLU A 173 13.10 2.19 10.42
CA GLU A 173 13.84 1.11 11.09
C GLU A 173 14.08 -0.06 10.11
N PRO A 174 15.05 0.05 9.20
CA PRO A 174 15.25 -0.92 8.12
C PRO A 174 15.76 -2.31 8.57
N GLY A 175 15.86 -2.55 9.89
CA GLY A 175 16.30 -3.83 10.43
C GLY A 175 17.83 -4.02 10.41
N GLY A 176 18.29 -5.25 10.17
CA GLY A 176 19.71 -5.59 10.21
C GLY A 176 20.55 -4.94 9.09
N PHE A 177 21.87 -4.98 9.25
CA PHE A 177 22.84 -4.31 8.36
C PHE A 177 22.61 -4.58 6.86
N TRP A 178 22.35 -5.83 6.46
CA TRP A 178 22.12 -6.18 5.05
C TRP A 178 20.81 -5.65 4.52
N GLN A 179 19.76 -5.67 5.35
CA GLN A 179 18.45 -5.11 4.98
C GLN A 179 18.54 -3.60 4.83
N LYS A 180 19.21 -2.91 5.75
CA LYS A 180 19.47 -1.47 5.66
C LYS A 180 20.16 -1.12 4.33
N ARG A 181 21.24 -1.83 3.96
CA ARG A 181 21.95 -1.59 2.68
C ARG A 181 21.09 -1.87 1.46
N ARG A 182 20.18 -2.86 1.53
CA ARG A 182 19.24 -3.15 0.46
C ARG A 182 18.23 -2.03 0.28
N VAL A 183 17.59 -1.60 1.37
CA VAL A 183 16.63 -0.49 1.41
C VAL A 183 17.26 0.79 0.86
N GLU A 184 18.42 1.21 1.38
CA GLU A 184 19.14 2.39 0.90
C GLU A 184 19.45 2.30 -0.61
N ARG A 185 19.88 1.13 -1.09
CA ARG A 185 20.14 0.92 -2.51
C ARG A 185 18.88 1.09 -3.36
N TRP A 186 17.74 0.52 -2.94
CA TRP A 186 16.48 0.63 -3.66
C TRP A 186 15.97 2.07 -3.70
N LEU A 187 16.04 2.78 -2.59
CA LEU A 187 15.66 4.19 -2.52
C LEU A 187 16.54 5.08 -3.43
N ARG A 188 17.89 4.92 -3.35
CA ARG A 188 18.83 5.67 -4.22
C ARG A 188 18.67 5.38 -5.70
N LYS A 189 18.27 4.19 -6.08
CA LYS A 189 18.07 3.79 -7.48
C LYS A 189 16.65 4.10 -8.00
N GLY A 190 15.76 4.63 -7.18
CA GLY A 190 14.38 4.86 -7.56
C GLY A 190 13.60 3.58 -7.87
N VAL A 191 13.97 2.46 -7.24
CA VAL A 191 13.27 1.17 -7.42
C VAL A 191 11.94 1.18 -6.70
N ILE A 192 11.88 1.88 -5.55
CA ILE A 192 10.65 2.10 -4.78
C ILE A 192 9.89 3.26 -5.39
N ASP A 193 8.60 3.06 -5.62
CA ASP A 193 7.72 4.03 -6.25
C ASP A 193 6.90 4.83 -5.24
N VAL A 194 6.50 4.20 -4.13
CA VAL A 194 5.70 4.83 -3.08
C VAL A 194 6.00 4.20 -1.72
N ILE A 195 5.93 4.99 -0.66
CA ILE A 195 5.87 4.50 0.71
C ILE A 195 4.43 4.60 1.24
N ALA A 196 4.06 3.67 2.10
CA ALA A 196 2.74 3.66 2.73
C ALA A 196 2.85 3.21 4.19
N SER A 197 1.83 3.48 4.99
CA SER A 197 1.87 3.15 6.41
C SER A 197 1.71 1.66 6.68
N ASP A 198 0.85 0.98 5.92
CA ASP A 198 0.38 -0.38 6.22
C ASP A 198 -0.17 -0.43 7.68
N THR A 199 -0.90 0.63 8.05
CA THR A 199 -1.40 0.80 9.41
C THR A 199 -2.51 -0.17 9.73
N HIS A 200 -2.45 -0.80 10.90
CA HIS A 200 -3.46 -1.72 11.42
C HIS A 200 -4.03 -1.28 12.77
N ASN A 201 -3.35 -0.35 13.44
CA ASN A 201 -3.75 0.20 14.73
C ASN A 201 -2.89 1.43 15.08
N THR A 202 -3.23 2.08 16.19
CA THR A 202 -2.51 3.27 16.66
C THR A 202 -1.33 2.99 17.59
N THR A 203 -0.97 1.72 17.82
CA THR A 203 0.05 1.33 18.80
C THR A 203 1.24 0.60 18.18
N SER A 204 1.05 -0.64 17.72
CA SER A 204 2.12 -1.49 17.19
C SER A 204 2.40 -1.29 15.70
N ARG A 205 1.37 -0.91 14.93
CA ARG A 205 1.47 -0.61 13.48
C ARG A 205 0.75 0.72 13.16
N PRO A 206 1.22 1.85 13.74
CA PRO A 206 0.58 3.16 13.53
C PRO A 206 0.96 3.79 12.21
N VAL A 207 0.21 4.83 11.82
CA VAL A 207 0.60 5.73 10.73
C VAL A 207 1.89 6.47 11.12
N LYS A 208 2.91 6.44 10.24
CA LYS A 208 4.20 7.11 10.43
C LYS A 208 4.70 7.81 9.16
N LEU A 209 3.77 8.30 8.36
CA LEU A 209 4.10 8.86 7.05
C LEU A 209 4.94 10.14 7.18
N ARG A 210 4.58 11.02 8.12
CA ARG A 210 5.32 12.25 8.41
C ARG A 210 6.76 11.97 8.84
N GLU A 211 6.94 11.08 9.80
CA GLU A 211 8.28 10.70 10.28
C GLU A 211 9.12 10.12 9.15
N ALA A 212 8.52 9.24 8.32
CA ALA A 212 9.19 8.65 7.16
C ALA A 212 9.53 9.71 6.10
N TYR A 213 8.65 10.68 5.85
CA TYR A 213 8.91 11.81 4.96
C TYR A 213 10.12 12.62 5.41
N GLU A 214 10.16 13.02 6.68
CA GLU A 214 11.27 13.82 7.22
C GLU A 214 12.59 13.06 7.14
N LYS A 215 12.58 11.76 7.41
CA LYS A 215 13.77 10.91 7.26
C LYS A 215 14.20 10.81 5.79
N LEU A 216 13.27 10.58 4.87
CA LEU A 216 13.58 10.53 3.43
C LEU A 216 14.14 11.87 2.94
N LYS A 217 13.56 12.98 3.38
CA LYS A 217 14.03 14.33 3.05
C LYS A 217 15.46 14.57 3.55
N ALA A 218 15.76 14.14 4.78
CA ALA A 218 17.11 14.27 5.36
C ALA A 218 18.14 13.38 4.64
N ASP A 219 17.79 12.13 4.30
CA ASP A 219 18.73 11.13 3.79
C ASP A 219 18.87 11.16 2.24
N PHE A 220 17.82 11.58 1.51
CA PHE A 220 17.73 11.47 0.05
C PHE A 220 17.26 12.75 -0.66
N GLY A 221 16.94 13.80 0.08
CA GLY A 221 16.45 15.08 -0.45
C GLY A 221 14.94 15.18 -0.60
N GLU A 222 14.43 16.41 -0.66
CA GLU A 222 13.01 16.74 -0.67
C GLU A 222 12.29 16.18 -1.91
N GLU A 223 12.89 16.27 -3.09
CA GLU A 223 12.34 15.72 -4.33
C GLU A 223 12.03 14.21 -4.22
N THR A 224 12.95 13.46 -3.60
CA THR A 224 12.75 12.02 -3.36
C THR A 224 11.64 11.78 -2.36
N ALA A 225 11.60 12.55 -1.27
CA ALA A 225 10.57 12.43 -0.25
C ALA A 225 9.18 12.76 -0.82
N ASP A 226 9.06 13.87 -1.58
CA ASP A 226 7.79 14.27 -2.22
C ASP A 226 7.30 13.22 -3.21
N ARG A 227 8.18 12.65 -4.03
CA ARG A 227 7.83 11.60 -4.98
C ARG A 227 7.30 10.34 -4.28
N LEU A 228 7.98 9.91 -3.22
CA LEU A 228 7.65 8.67 -2.51
C LEU A 228 6.39 8.78 -1.64
N THR A 229 5.97 9.99 -1.28
CA THR A 229 4.76 10.24 -0.47
C THR A 229 3.57 10.76 -1.28
N GLY A 230 3.66 10.71 -2.60
CA GLY A 230 2.59 11.13 -3.52
C GLY A 230 2.35 12.64 -3.56
N ARG A 231 3.30 13.47 -3.07
CA ARG A 231 3.27 14.93 -3.19
C ARG A 231 3.78 15.42 -4.55
N ALA A 232 4.51 14.57 -5.25
CA ALA A 232 5.00 14.80 -6.61
C ALA A 232 5.05 13.49 -7.41
N GLY A 233 5.32 13.61 -8.73
CA GLY A 233 5.55 12.46 -9.60
C GLY A 233 4.31 11.63 -9.92
N PRO A 234 4.50 10.34 -10.31
CA PRO A 234 3.43 9.50 -10.84
C PRO A 234 2.26 9.31 -9.88
N TRP A 235 2.51 9.15 -8.58
CA TRP A 235 1.47 8.93 -7.59
C TRP A 235 0.67 10.19 -7.26
N LYS A 236 1.26 11.38 -7.40
CA LYS A 236 0.48 12.62 -7.39
C LYS A 236 -0.44 12.69 -8.61
N ALA A 237 0.10 12.42 -9.81
CA ALA A 237 -0.70 12.39 -11.02
C ALA A 237 -1.83 11.34 -10.94
N PHE A 238 -1.55 10.14 -10.43
CA PHE A 238 -2.57 9.12 -10.16
C PHE A 238 -3.68 9.65 -9.26
N ARG A 239 -3.35 10.25 -8.12
CA ARG A 239 -4.32 10.85 -7.19
C ARG A 239 -5.19 11.93 -7.84
N GLU A 240 -4.61 12.73 -8.73
CA GLU A 240 -5.32 13.79 -9.46
C GLU A 240 -6.30 13.26 -10.52
N THR A 241 -6.26 11.97 -10.84
CA THR A 241 -7.21 11.32 -11.76
C THR A 241 -8.43 10.71 -11.05
N LEU A 242 -8.41 10.62 -9.71
CA LEU A 242 -9.50 10.07 -8.89
C LEU A 242 -10.59 11.10 -8.61
#